data_ba48fafdc99b1688363c46a8ef1f296d
#
_entry.id   ba48fafdc99b1688363c46a8ef1f296d
#
_cell.length_a   1.000
_cell.length_b   1.000
_cell.length_c   1.000
_cell.angle_alpha   90.00
_cell.angle_beta   90.00
_cell.angle_gamma   90.00
#
_symmetry.space_group_name_H-M   'P 1'
#
loop_
_entity.id
_entity.type
_entity.pdbx_description
1 polymer ?
#
loop_
_entity_poly.entity_id
_entity_poly.type
_entity_poly.pdbx_seq_one_letter_code
_entity_poly.pdbx_strand_id
1 'polypeptide(L)'
;MQGLRELIQSKFNEISVLESGPPIPDSVVEEGKTYFGYELSEDFLDSDMDSNYVMQVSIIGRIVRKNSTSENTLEIIDKSLEELKKKLKELKIRYSYKDITMDNNIRKILVTGNVKYNELLKK
;
A
#
# COMPACT_ATOMS: atom_id res chain seq x y z
N MET A 1 -22.94 4.88 -4.95
CA MET A 1 -21.65 5.25 -5.56
C MET A 1 -20.51 4.83 -4.67
N GLN A 2 -19.56 4.12 -5.21
CA GLN A 2 -18.43 3.65 -4.42
C GLN A 2 -17.46 4.79 -4.16
N GLY A 3 -17.06 4.98 -2.91
CA GLY A 3 -16.06 5.98 -2.56
C GLY A 3 -14.67 5.58 -3.01
N LEU A 4 -13.78 6.57 -3.11
CA LEU A 4 -12.38 6.35 -3.51
C LEU A 4 -11.64 5.40 -2.58
N ARG A 5 -11.86 5.57 -1.27
CA ARG A 5 -11.24 4.68 -0.29
C ARG A 5 -11.68 3.23 -0.51
N GLU A 6 -12.95 3.04 -0.76
CA GLU A 6 -13.50 1.71 -0.99
C GLU A 6 -12.96 1.08 -2.26
N LEU A 7 -12.80 1.89 -3.32
CA LEU A 7 -12.21 1.41 -4.56
C LEU A 7 -10.77 0.94 -4.35
N ILE A 8 -9.96 1.75 -3.66
CA ILE A 8 -8.57 1.41 -3.38
C ILE A 8 -8.48 0.18 -2.49
N GLN A 9 -9.30 0.13 -1.44
CA GLN A 9 -9.33 -1.02 -0.53
C GLN A 9 -9.73 -2.30 -1.25
N SER A 10 -10.73 -2.23 -2.13
CA SER A 10 -11.16 -3.42 -2.87
C SER A 10 -10.08 -3.93 -3.81
N LYS A 11 -9.30 -3.03 -4.42
CA LYS A 11 -8.17 -3.41 -5.27
C LYS A 11 -7.07 -4.11 -4.48
N PHE A 12 -6.75 -3.60 -3.30
CA PHE A 12 -5.74 -4.24 -2.46
C PHE A 12 -6.22 -5.60 -1.95
N ASN A 13 -7.51 -5.75 -1.67
CA ASN A 13 -8.07 -7.02 -1.22
C ASN A 13 -8.06 -8.10 -2.31
N GLU A 14 -7.87 -7.73 -3.57
CA GLU A 14 -7.72 -8.70 -4.66
C GLU A 14 -6.36 -9.42 -4.63
N ILE A 15 -5.40 -8.91 -3.86
CA ILE A 15 -4.06 -9.52 -3.78
C ILE A 15 -4.12 -10.72 -2.85
N SER A 16 -4.06 -11.93 -3.42
CA SER A 16 -4.23 -13.16 -2.65
C SER A 16 -3.05 -13.53 -1.76
N VAL A 17 -1.84 -13.08 -2.11
CA VAL A 17 -0.61 -13.41 -1.37
C VAL A 17 -0.33 -12.46 -0.23
N LEU A 18 -1.21 -11.47 -0.02
CA LEU A 18 -1.01 -10.38 0.91
C LEU A 18 -2.30 -10.10 1.67
N GLU A 19 -2.25 -10.10 2.99
CA GLU A 19 -3.37 -9.65 3.78
C GLU A 19 -3.26 -8.13 3.93
N SER A 20 -4.34 -7.40 3.67
CA SER A 20 -4.33 -5.95 3.76
C SER A 20 -5.42 -5.43 4.67
N GLY A 21 -5.16 -4.32 5.34
CA GLY A 21 -6.10 -3.70 6.25
C GLY A 21 -5.48 -2.51 6.96
N PRO A 22 -6.08 -2.05 8.06
CA PRO A 22 -5.53 -0.93 8.81
C PRO A 22 -4.18 -1.28 9.42
N PRO A 23 -3.35 -0.27 9.75
CA PRO A 23 -2.06 -0.52 10.40
C PRO A 23 -2.24 -1.26 11.72
N ILE A 24 -1.39 -2.26 11.93
CA ILE A 24 -1.35 -3.02 13.19
C ILE A 24 0.09 -3.06 13.70
N PRO A 25 0.30 -3.27 15.00
CA PRO A 25 1.66 -3.44 15.52
C PRO A 25 2.34 -4.66 14.90
N ASP A 26 3.64 -4.57 14.66
CA ASP A 26 4.41 -5.66 14.07
C ASP A 26 4.30 -6.97 14.88
N SER A 27 4.16 -6.84 16.19
CA SER A 27 4.04 -7.99 17.09
C SER A 27 2.77 -8.81 16.87
N VAL A 28 1.76 -8.22 16.24
CA VAL A 28 0.46 -8.86 15.98
C VAL A 28 0.50 -9.66 14.67
N VAL A 29 1.43 -9.37 13.78
CA VAL A 29 1.57 -10.09 12.52
C VAL A 29 1.98 -11.53 12.81
N GLU A 30 1.21 -12.49 12.31
CA GLU A 30 1.50 -13.90 12.51
C GLU A 30 2.71 -14.36 11.71
N GLU A 31 3.49 -15.28 12.31
CA GLU A 31 4.63 -15.87 11.62
C GLU A 31 4.18 -16.59 10.35
N GLY A 32 4.94 -16.37 9.27
CA GLY A 32 4.64 -16.97 7.98
C GLY A 32 3.57 -16.24 7.17
N LYS A 33 3.03 -15.13 7.69
CA LYS A 33 2.04 -14.32 6.97
C LYS A 33 2.63 -12.98 6.57
N THR A 34 2.17 -12.46 5.42
CA THR A 34 2.55 -11.15 4.93
C THR A 34 1.35 -10.21 5.07
N TYR A 35 1.55 -9.09 5.74
CA TYR A 35 0.49 -8.14 6.02
C TYR A 35 0.86 -6.76 5.48
N PHE A 36 -0.09 -6.10 4.82
CA PHE A 36 0.04 -4.73 4.35
C PHE A 36 -0.90 -3.83 5.17
N GLY A 37 -0.34 -3.13 6.14
CA GLY A 37 -1.08 -2.17 6.94
C GLY A 37 -0.94 -0.79 6.33
N TYR A 38 -2.04 -0.18 5.91
CA TYR A 38 -2.00 1.10 5.21
C TYR A 38 -3.08 2.05 5.71
N GLU A 39 -2.81 3.33 5.51
CA GLU A 39 -3.76 4.41 5.77
C GLU A 39 -3.92 5.24 4.52
N LEU A 40 -5.14 5.69 4.29
CA LEU A 40 -5.49 6.58 3.20
C LEU A 40 -5.86 7.93 3.79
N SER A 41 -5.35 9.00 3.20
CA SER A 41 -5.74 10.36 3.56
C SER A 41 -6.13 11.13 2.31
N GLU A 42 -7.10 12.02 2.45
CA GLU A 42 -7.58 12.87 1.37
C GLU A 42 -7.19 14.30 1.66
N ASP A 43 -6.48 14.92 0.73
CA ASP A 43 -6.02 16.30 0.86
C ASP A 43 -6.46 17.11 -0.34
N PHE A 44 -6.74 18.37 -0.10
CA PHE A 44 -7.00 19.31 -1.19
C PHE A 44 -5.74 20.11 -1.46
N LEU A 45 -5.30 20.05 -2.71
CA LEU A 45 -4.15 20.82 -3.17
C LEU A 45 -4.65 22.07 -3.87
N ASP A 46 -4.08 23.22 -3.51
CA ASP A 46 -4.40 24.48 -4.15
C ASP A 46 -3.79 24.50 -5.55
N SER A 47 -4.62 24.82 -6.54
CA SER A 47 -4.15 24.99 -7.91
C SER A 47 -3.74 26.45 -8.12
N ASP A 48 -2.47 26.69 -8.39
CA ASP A 48 -1.89 28.04 -8.52
C ASP A 48 -2.53 28.87 -9.63
N MET A 49 -3.14 28.22 -10.62
CA MET A 49 -3.59 28.92 -11.83
C MET A 49 -5.05 29.39 -11.75
N ASP A 50 -5.91 28.71 -11.03
CA ASP A 50 -7.36 28.93 -11.12
C ASP A 50 -8.06 29.03 -9.78
N SER A 51 -7.34 29.05 -8.67
CA SER A 51 -7.90 29.02 -7.31
C SER A 51 -8.81 27.82 -7.07
N ASN A 52 -8.67 26.78 -7.88
CA ASN A 52 -9.40 25.53 -7.74
C ASN A 52 -8.60 24.55 -6.87
N TYR A 53 -9.33 23.77 -6.10
CA TYR A 53 -8.72 22.74 -5.28
C TYR A 53 -8.76 21.41 -6.01
N VAL A 54 -7.65 20.70 -6.02
CA VAL A 54 -7.56 19.36 -6.57
C VAL A 54 -7.47 18.40 -5.40
N MET A 55 -8.39 17.46 -5.34
CA MET A 55 -8.35 16.43 -4.30
C MET A 55 -7.29 15.38 -4.66
N GLN A 56 -6.46 15.05 -3.66
CA GLN A 56 -5.44 14.03 -3.77
C GLN A 56 -5.66 13.00 -2.67
N VAL A 57 -5.52 11.73 -3.04
CA VAL A 57 -5.49 10.64 -2.07
C VAL A 57 -4.05 10.22 -1.86
N SER A 58 -3.61 10.21 -0.62
CA SER A 58 -2.28 9.75 -0.24
C SER A 58 -2.36 8.43 0.49
N ILE A 59 -1.38 7.57 0.24
CA ILE A 59 -1.30 6.25 0.84
C ILE A 59 0.03 6.14 1.56
N ILE A 60 -0.03 5.70 2.81
CA ILE A 60 1.16 5.34 3.59
C ILE A 60 0.91 3.95 4.14
N GLY A 61 1.78 3.01 3.85
CA GLY A 61 1.61 1.66 4.32
C GLY A 61 2.92 0.92 4.48
N ARG A 62 2.86 -0.21 5.16
CA ARG A 62 4.02 -1.07 5.35
C ARG A 62 3.65 -2.51 5.07
N ILE A 63 4.47 -3.16 4.25
CA ILE A 63 4.41 -4.60 4.09
C ILE A 63 5.29 -5.19 5.17
N VAL A 64 4.72 -6.05 6.01
CA VAL A 64 5.44 -6.68 7.13
C VAL A 64 5.30 -8.19 7.00
N ARG A 65 6.42 -8.89 7.12
CA ARG A 65 6.43 -10.35 7.18
C ARG A 65 7.39 -10.82 8.25
N LYS A 66 6.91 -11.70 9.12
CA LYS A 66 7.76 -12.39 10.07
C LYS A 66 8.34 -13.63 9.40
N ASN A 67 9.65 -13.81 9.55
CA ASN A 67 10.33 -14.95 8.97
C ASN A 67 9.92 -16.24 9.67
N SER A 68 9.63 -17.24 8.85
CA SER A 68 9.47 -18.61 9.32
C SER A 68 10.75 -19.37 8.96
N THR A 69 11.12 -20.35 9.79
CA THR A 69 12.39 -21.07 9.63
C THR A 69 12.48 -21.92 8.37
N SER A 70 11.35 -22.23 7.72
CA SER A 70 11.29 -23.15 6.59
C SER A 70 10.98 -22.47 5.26
N GLU A 71 10.84 -21.15 5.22
CA GLU A 71 10.39 -20.46 4.01
C GLU A 71 11.43 -19.48 3.47
N ASN A 72 11.43 -19.31 2.15
CA ASN A 72 12.20 -18.25 1.51
C ASN A 72 11.47 -16.93 1.62
N THR A 73 11.66 -16.25 2.73
CA THR A 73 10.97 -15.00 3.06
C THR A 73 11.23 -13.88 2.05
N LEU A 74 12.46 -13.80 1.53
CA LEU A 74 12.82 -12.78 0.54
C LEU A 74 11.99 -12.93 -0.73
N GLU A 75 11.88 -14.15 -1.24
CA GLU A 75 11.12 -14.42 -2.45
C GLU A 75 9.63 -14.13 -2.28
N ILE A 76 9.08 -14.51 -1.12
CA ILE A 76 7.66 -14.29 -0.84
C ILE A 76 7.33 -12.81 -0.72
N ILE A 77 8.15 -12.04 -0.02
CA ILE A 77 7.90 -10.61 0.14
C ILE A 77 8.09 -9.87 -1.18
N ASP A 78 9.05 -10.27 -2.00
CA ASP A 78 9.25 -9.68 -3.32
C ASP A 78 8.04 -9.93 -4.22
N LYS A 79 7.49 -11.13 -4.17
CA LYS A 79 6.28 -11.47 -4.93
C LYS A 79 5.08 -10.63 -4.46
N SER A 80 4.93 -10.47 -3.15
CA SER A 80 3.87 -9.63 -2.58
C SER A 80 4.00 -8.18 -3.04
N LEU A 81 5.23 -7.65 -3.03
CA LEU A 81 5.49 -6.29 -3.48
C LEU A 81 5.18 -6.13 -4.97
N GLU A 82 5.54 -7.10 -5.80
CA GLU A 82 5.24 -7.05 -7.23
C GLU A 82 3.74 -7.02 -7.51
N GLU A 83 2.96 -7.82 -6.78
CA GLU A 83 1.51 -7.80 -6.90
C GLU A 83 0.92 -6.45 -6.46
N LEU A 84 1.45 -5.88 -5.39
CA LEU A 84 1.03 -4.55 -4.92
C LEU A 84 1.36 -3.48 -5.96
N LYS A 85 2.55 -3.53 -6.57
CA LYS A 85 2.94 -2.59 -7.62
C LYS A 85 1.98 -2.63 -8.80
N LYS A 86 1.53 -3.82 -9.19
CA LYS A 86 0.55 -3.96 -10.28
C LYS A 86 -0.75 -3.25 -9.95
N LYS A 87 -1.25 -3.40 -8.72
CA LYS A 87 -2.48 -2.73 -8.29
C LYS A 87 -2.32 -1.22 -8.23
N LEU A 88 -1.18 -0.75 -7.72
CA LEU A 88 -0.89 0.68 -7.67
C LEU A 88 -0.87 1.28 -9.09
N LYS A 89 -0.28 0.55 -10.03
CA LYS A 89 -0.23 0.99 -11.43
C LYS A 89 -1.63 1.01 -12.06
N GLU A 90 -2.45 0.01 -11.79
CA GLU A 90 -3.84 -0.03 -12.27
C GLU A 90 -4.64 1.17 -11.77
N LEU A 91 -4.39 1.59 -10.54
CA LEU A 91 -5.04 2.73 -9.92
C LEU A 91 -4.40 4.06 -10.30
N LYS A 92 -3.34 4.05 -11.10
CA LYS A 92 -2.57 5.23 -11.52
C LYS A 92 -1.96 5.98 -10.35
N ILE A 93 -1.65 5.26 -9.28
CA ILE A 93 -1.01 5.82 -8.10
C ILE A 93 0.49 5.93 -8.34
N ARG A 94 1.03 7.12 -8.10
CA ARG A 94 2.47 7.33 -8.11
C ARG A 94 3.00 6.87 -6.75
N TYR A 95 3.94 5.95 -6.75
CA TYR A 95 4.41 5.34 -5.52
C TYR A 95 5.93 5.26 -5.46
N SER A 96 6.41 5.15 -4.23
CA SER A 96 7.80 4.78 -3.94
C SER A 96 7.80 3.78 -2.80
N TYR A 97 8.87 3.01 -2.70
CA TYR A 97 9.01 2.04 -1.62
C TYR A 97 10.43 2.05 -1.09
N LYS A 98 10.57 1.64 0.17
CA LYS A 98 11.85 1.59 0.84
C LYS A 98 11.89 0.40 1.79
N ASP A 99 12.96 -0.38 1.72
CA ASP A 99 13.18 -1.48 2.67
C ASP A 99 13.63 -0.85 3.98
N ILE A 100 12.86 -1.09 5.05
CA ILE A 100 13.13 -0.52 6.37
C ILE A 100 13.35 -1.61 7.41
N THR A 101 13.86 -2.77 6.98
CA THR A 101 14.11 -3.90 7.88
C THR A 101 15.07 -3.50 8.98
N MET A 102 14.63 -3.64 10.22
CA MET A 102 15.41 -3.28 11.41
C MET A 102 15.72 -4.48 12.31
N ASP A 103 15.17 -5.66 11.99
CA ASP A 103 15.27 -6.86 12.79
C ASP A 103 15.45 -8.06 11.86
N ASN A 104 16.29 -9.03 12.29
CA ASN A 104 16.54 -10.23 11.50
C ASN A 104 15.32 -11.12 11.31
N ASN A 105 14.34 -11.01 12.20
CA ASN A 105 13.15 -11.87 12.18
C ASN A 105 11.95 -11.23 11.48
N ILE A 106 12.04 -9.94 11.15
CA ILE A 106 10.94 -9.21 10.55
C ILE A 106 11.46 -8.45 9.34
N ARG A 107 10.78 -8.60 8.22
CA ARG A 107 11.07 -7.80 7.04
C ARG A 107 9.95 -6.79 6.82
N LYS A 108 10.33 -5.56 6.56
CA LYS A 108 9.38 -4.46 6.36
C LYS A 108 9.74 -3.66 5.13
N ILE A 109 8.71 -3.29 4.37
CA ILE A 109 8.86 -2.39 3.24
C ILE A 109 7.85 -1.27 3.41
N LEU A 110 8.34 -0.04 3.48
CA LEU A 110 7.50 1.15 3.51
C LEU A 110 7.05 1.49 2.10
N VAL A 111 5.76 1.70 1.92
CA VAL A 111 5.17 2.09 0.63
C VAL A 111 4.45 3.40 0.82
N THR A 112 4.78 4.38 0.01
CA THR A 112 4.09 5.66 -0.01
C THR A 112 3.62 5.94 -1.42
N GLY A 113 2.46 6.58 -1.55
CA GLY A 113 1.94 6.89 -2.86
C GLY A 113 0.90 7.99 -2.81
N ASN A 114 0.59 8.52 -3.98
CA ASN A 114 -0.47 9.50 -4.11
C ASN A 114 -1.09 9.42 -5.50
N VAL A 115 -2.34 9.87 -5.59
CA VAL A 115 -3.04 9.97 -6.87
C VAL A 115 -4.03 11.12 -6.78
N LYS A 116 -4.12 11.89 -7.85
CA LYS A 116 -5.13 12.93 -7.94
C LYS A 116 -6.47 12.29 -8.24
N TYR A 117 -7.52 12.84 -7.64
CA TYR A 117 -8.87 12.30 -7.77
C TYR A 117 -9.29 12.10 -9.23
N ASN A 118 -9.06 13.10 -10.06
CA ASN A 118 -9.44 13.04 -11.47
C ASN A 118 -8.65 12.00 -12.26
N GLU A 119 -7.42 11.71 -11.88
CA GLU A 119 -6.60 10.67 -12.51
C GLU A 119 -7.09 9.28 -12.14
N LEU A 120 -7.48 9.09 -10.88
CA LEU A 120 -7.99 7.81 -10.40
C LEU A 120 -9.29 7.41 -11.12
N LEU A 121 -10.15 8.38 -11.42
CA LEU A 121 -11.42 8.14 -12.08
C LEU A 121 -11.32 8.01 -13.60
N LYS A 122 -10.18 8.36 -14.18
CA LYS A 122 -9.96 8.14 -15.61
C LYS A 122 -9.68 6.67 -15.87
N LYS A 123 -10.52 6.08 -16.64
CA LYS A 123 -10.29 4.71 -17.08
C LYS A 123 -9.70 4.68 -18.47
#